data_b134afefbb887127822b78f92560a089
#
_entry.id   b134afefbb887127822b78f92560a089
#
_cell.length_a   1.000
_cell.length_b   1.000
_cell.length_c   1.000
_cell.angle_alpha   90.00
_cell.angle_beta   90.00
_cell.angle_gamma   90.00
#
_symmetry.space_group_name_H-M   'P 1'
#
loop_
_entity.id
_entity.type
_entity.pdbx_description
1 polymer ?
#
loop_
_entity_poly.entity_id
_entity_poly.type
_entity_poly.pdbx_seq_one_letter_code
_entity_poly.pdbx_strand_id
1 'polypeptide(L)'
;MLFCSSAAICGATVALVISVTVARSQIAAVHSSAVVHAASGDAIVGAASTYNPFRPGWREGGPNTASGERYDPSVWAAAIKTGLRQKFGGVRYGERPSFALVEAAGKKVIVKINDVGPLTPGRIIDLNERTMRHFDPSLQLGVIYGVTVRPLAGDYWIPGPVG
;
A
#
# COMPACT_ATOMS: atom_id res chain seq x y z
N MET A 1 24.49 59.07 11.14
CA MET A 1 23.22 58.70 10.50
C MET A 1 23.47 57.54 9.56
N LEU A 2 23.19 56.34 10.01
CA LEU A 2 23.25 55.13 9.18
C LEU A 2 21.83 54.54 9.14
N PHE A 3 21.17 54.64 7.99
CA PHE A 3 19.95 53.90 7.73
C PHE A 3 20.33 52.54 7.16
N CYS A 4 20.10 51.50 7.92
CA CYS A 4 20.22 50.10 7.47
C CYS A 4 18.91 49.65 6.81
N SER A 5 18.97 49.39 5.52
CA SER A 5 17.83 48.91 4.71
C SER A 5 17.68 47.39 4.86
N SER A 6 16.72 46.97 5.66
CA SER A 6 16.40 45.55 5.87
C SER A 6 15.05 45.23 5.21
N ALA A 7 15.03 45.09 3.90
CA ALA A 7 13.78 44.78 3.18
C ALA A 7 13.87 43.78 2.00
N ALA A 8 14.90 42.94 1.91
CA ALA A 8 15.08 42.09 0.72
C ALA A 8 15.04 40.59 0.96
N ILE A 9 14.81 40.07 2.18
CA ILE A 9 14.94 38.63 2.46
C ILE A 9 13.59 37.89 2.53
N CYS A 10 12.47 38.59 2.68
CA CYS A 10 11.17 37.95 2.91
C CYS A 10 10.48 37.42 1.63
N GLY A 11 10.75 38.01 0.45
CA GLY A 11 10.05 37.64 -0.80
C GLY A 11 10.51 36.34 -1.42
N ALA A 12 11.79 36.00 -1.35
CA ALA A 12 12.36 34.82 -2.02
C ALA A 12 11.97 33.50 -1.31
N THR A 13 11.87 33.52 0.02
CA THR A 13 11.53 32.34 0.81
C THR A 13 10.06 31.91 0.63
N VAL A 14 9.14 32.88 0.54
CA VAL A 14 7.71 32.60 0.36
C VAL A 14 7.45 32.05 -1.05
N ALA A 15 8.07 32.60 -2.09
CA ALA A 15 7.92 32.14 -3.46
C ALA A 15 8.46 30.69 -3.64
N LEU A 16 9.58 30.35 -3.01
CA LEU A 16 10.17 29.02 -3.05
C LEU A 16 9.27 27.98 -2.37
N VAL A 17 8.71 28.30 -1.20
CA VAL A 17 7.80 27.39 -0.47
C VAL A 17 6.53 27.14 -1.26
N ILE A 18 5.94 28.17 -1.87
CA ILE A 18 4.73 28.02 -2.71
C ILE A 18 5.04 27.16 -3.95
N SER A 19 6.15 27.39 -4.63
CA SER A 19 6.53 26.61 -5.81
C SER A 19 6.76 25.13 -5.51
N VAL A 20 7.41 24.80 -4.40
CA VAL A 20 7.63 23.42 -3.96
C VAL A 20 6.32 22.73 -3.58
N THR A 21 5.41 23.45 -2.93
CA THR A 21 4.11 22.89 -2.53
C THR A 21 3.23 22.60 -3.73
N VAL A 22 3.18 23.50 -4.71
CA VAL A 22 2.42 23.29 -5.96
C VAL A 22 3.00 22.13 -6.76
N ALA A 23 4.32 22.03 -6.91
CA ALA A 23 4.97 20.95 -7.62
C ALA A 23 4.69 19.58 -6.96
N ARG A 24 4.75 19.49 -5.63
CA ARG A 24 4.41 18.25 -4.90
C ARG A 24 2.94 17.86 -5.08
N SER A 25 2.03 18.83 -5.04
CA SER A 25 0.60 18.59 -5.26
C SER A 25 0.32 18.09 -6.69
N GLN A 26 0.97 18.63 -7.69
CA GLN A 26 0.83 18.19 -9.08
C GLN A 26 1.40 16.78 -9.29
N ILE A 27 2.58 16.48 -8.72
CA ILE A 27 3.19 15.14 -8.81
C ILE A 27 2.28 14.10 -8.12
N ALA A 28 1.73 14.39 -6.95
CA ALA A 28 0.81 13.51 -6.25
C ALA A 28 -0.47 13.26 -7.06
N ALA A 29 -1.04 14.30 -7.68
CA ALA A 29 -2.24 14.19 -8.51
C ALA A 29 -1.99 13.34 -9.79
N VAL A 30 -0.86 13.53 -10.45
CA VAL A 30 -0.46 12.74 -11.62
C VAL A 30 -0.23 11.27 -11.22
N HIS A 31 0.45 11.03 -10.10
CA HIS A 31 0.68 9.67 -9.60
C HIS A 31 -0.63 8.97 -9.25
N SER A 32 -1.53 9.65 -8.55
CA SER A 32 -2.87 9.13 -8.20
C SER A 32 -3.70 8.80 -9.44
N SER A 33 -3.69 9.67 -10.46
CA SER A 33 -4.37 9.43 -11.74
C SER A 33 -3.77 8.24 -12.50
N ALA A 34 -2.45 8.11 -12.55
CA ALA A 34 -1.78 7.00 -13.18
C ALA A 34 -2.12 5.66 -12.50
N VAL A 35 -2.18 5.62 -11.17
CA VAL A 35 -2.58 4.43 -10.40
C VAL A 35 -4.01 4.00 -10.73
N VAL A 36 -4.95 4.94 -10.80
CA VAL A 36 -6.35 4.63 -11.15
C VAL A 36 -6.46 4.09 -12.58
N HIS A 37 -5.71 4.65 -13.53
CA HIS A 37 -5.69 4.19 -14.93
C HIS A 37 -5.04 2.80 -15.09
N ALA A 38 -4.03 2.50 -14.29
CA ALA A 38 -3.30 1.23 -14.34
C ALA A 38 -3.98 0.11 -13.54
N ALA A 39 -4.99 0.44 -12.73
CA ALA A 39 -5.81 -0.56 -12.05
C ALA A 39 -6.59 -1.37 -13.10
N SER A 40 -6.00 -2.45 -13.57
CA SER A 40 -6.57 -3.34 -14.58
C SER A 40 -7.46 -4.40 -13.93
N GLY A 41 -8.64 -4.56 -14.46
CA GLY A 41 -9.56 -5.61 -14.01
C GLY A 41 -10.61 -5.16 -12.99
N ASP A 42 -11.54 -6.07 -12.74
CA ASP A 42 -12.66 -5.84 -11.81
C ASP A 42 -12.19 -5.68 -10.37
N ALA A 43 -12.80 -4.76 -9.67
CA ALA A 43 -12.61 -4.61 -8.24
C ALA A 43 -13.06 -5.87 -7.51
N ILE A 44 -12.21 -6.36 -6.62
CA ILE A 44 -12.54 -7.45 -5.71
C ILE A 44 -12.91 -6.81 -4.38
N VAL A 45 -14.11 -7.06 -3.90
CA VAL A 45 -14.62 -6.48 -2.64
C VAL A 45 -14.78 -7.55 -1.58
N GLY A 46 -14.35 -7.25 -0.35
CA GLY A 46 -14.48 -8.18 0.76
C GLY A 46 -13.89 -7.60 2.06
N ALA A 47 -13.44 -8.48 2.94
CA ALA A 47 -12.75 -8.10 4.15
C ALA A 47 -11.23 -8.33 4.05
N ALA A 48 -10.46 -7.47 4.71
CA ALA A 48 -9.04 -7.66 4.94
C ALA A 48 -8.79 -8.03 6.40
N SER A 49 -7.82 -8.90 6.63
CA SER A 49 -7.25 -9.15 7.96
C SER A 49 -5.77 -8.83 7.98
N THR A 50 -5.15 -8.94 9.14
CA THR A 50 -3.69 -8.85 9.27
C THR A 50 -3.14 -10.19 9.69
N TYR A 51 -1.91 -10.50 9.26
CA TYR A 51 -1.18 -11.66 9.72
C TYR A 51 0.25 -11.30 10.09
N ASN A 52 0.81 -12.06 11.00
CA ASN A 52 2.24 -12.03 11.33
C ASN A 52 2.65 -13.42 11.85
N PRO A 53 3.41 -14.21 11.07
CA PRO A 53 3.79 -15.57 11.43
C PRO A 53 4.72 -15.63 12.66
N PHE A 54 5.27 -14.50 13.11
CA PHE A 54 6.13 -14.42 14.29
C PHE A 54 5.39 -14.05 15.57
N ARG A 55 4.07 -13.78 15.51
CA ARG A 55 3.29 -13.50 16.72
C ARG A 55 3.13 -14.76 17.56
N PRO A 56 3.31 -14.67 18.88
CA PRO A 56 3.04 -15.78 19.80
C PRO A 56 1.59 -16.29 19.60
N GLY A 57 1.43 -17.62 19.48
CA GLY A 57 0.13 -18.25 19.28
C GLY A 57 -0.40 -18.24 17.83
N TRP A 58 0.27 -17.58 16.89
CA TRP A 58 -0.09 -17.66 15.48
C TRP A 58 0.29 -19.03 14.92
N ARG A 59 -0.63 -19.66 14.22
CA ARG A 59 -0.46 -21.05 13.72
C ARG A 59 -0.49 -21.15 12.20
N GLU A 60 -0.72 -20.05 11.48
CA GLU A 60 -0.84 -20.03 10.04
C GLU A 60 0.38 -19.35 9.41
N GLY A 61 0.86 -19.94 8.32
CA GLY A 61 2.02 -19.45 7.56
C GLY A 61 3.36 -19.82 8.20
N GLY A 62 4.40 -19.74 7.39
CA GLY A 62 5.78 -19.92 7.80
C GLY A 62 6.54 -18.58 7.78
N PRO A 63 7.84 -18.60 8.08
CA PRO A 63 8.68 -17.40 8.05
C PRO A 63 8.90 -16.88 6.64
N ASN A 64 8.62 -17.68 5.61
CA ASN A 64 8.76 -17.30 4.21
C ASN A 64 7.39 -17.22 3.55
N THR A 65 7.21 -16.22 2.71
CA THR A 65 6.02 -16.00 1.90
C THR A 65 5.98 -16.97 0.70
N ALA A 66 4.86 -17.05 0.00
CA ALA A 66 4.73 -17.89 -1.18
C ALA A 66 5.69 -17.51 -2.32
N SER A 67 6.12 -16.24 -2.39
CA SER A 67 7.15 -15.77 -3.34
C SER A 67 8.57 -16.19 -2.95
N GLY A 68 8.76 -16.76 -1.75
CA GLY A 68 10.07 -17.17 -1.20
C GLY A 68 10.77 -16.07 -0.38
N GLU A 69 10.23 -14.89 -0.32
CA GLU A 69 10.77 -13.82 0.52
C GLU A 69 10.52 -14.13 2.00
N ARG A 70 11.45 -13.71 2.86
CA ARG A 70 11.17 -13.73 4.29
C ARG A 70 10.07 -12.71 4.62
N TYR A 71 9.11 -13.11 5.47
CA TYR A 71 8.10 -12.17 5.95
C TYR A 71 8.76 -10.98 6.67
N ASP A 72 8.37 -9.77 6.29
CA ASP A 72 8.80 -8.53 6.91
C ASP A 72 7.57 -7.68 7.29
N PRO A 73 7.30 -7.46 8.59
CA PRO A 73 6.17 -6.66 9.03
C PRO A 73 6.28 -5.17 8.66
N SER A 74 7.47 -4.71 8.26
CA SER A 74 7.76 -3.29 7.99
C SER A 74 7.55 -2.87 6.54
N VAL A 75 7.28 -3.80 5.62
CA VAL A 75 7.06 -3.50 4.20
C VAL A 75 5.57 -3.39 3.84
N TRP A 76 5.27 -2.70 2.75
CA TRP A 76 3.93 -2.59 2.18
C TRP A 76 3.61 -3.83 1.33
N ALA A 77 3.16 -4.89 1.98
CA ALA A 77 2.88 -6.16 1.33
C ALA A 77 1.60 -6.80 1.85
N ALA A 78 1.13 -7.81 1.13
CA ALA A 78 -0.07 -8.54 1.48
C ALA A 78 -0.06 -9.96 0.89
N ALA A 79 -0.83 -10.85 1.52
CA ALA A 79 -1.20 -12.16 1.00
C ALA A 79 -2.59 -12.08 0.36
N ILE A 80 -2.74 -12.64 -0.85
CA ILE A 80 -4.02 -12.67 -1.55
C ILE A 80 -4.69 -14.05 -1.39
N LYS A 81 -6.01 -14.08 -1.23
CA LYS A 81 -6.77 -15.33 -1.10
C LYS A 81 -6.43 -16.32 -2.20
N THR A 82 -6.22 -17.59 -1.86
CA THR A 82 -5.79 -18.66 -2.78
C THR A 82 -6.61 -18.70 -4.06
N GLY A 83 -7.93 -18.61 -3.99
CA GLY A 83 -8.79 -18.62 -5.19
C GLY A 83 -8.67 -17.38 -6.08
N LEU A 84 -8.03 -16.30 -5.59
CA LEU A 84 -7.82 -15.06 -6.35
C LEU A 84 -6.40 -14.94 -6.90
N ARG A 85 -5.47 -15.81 -6.49
CA ARG A 85 -4.03 -15.69 -6.79
C ARG A 85 -3.70 -15.54 -8.28
N GLN A 86 -4.48 -16.18 -9.16
CA GLN A 86 -4.25 -16.10 -10.61
C GLN A 86 -4.46 -14.69 -11.18
N LYS A 87 -5.34 -13.88 -10.55
CA LYS A 87 -5.53 -12.47 -10.92
C LYS A 87 -4.31 -11.61 -10.56
N PHE A 88 -3.39 -12.15 -9.75
CA PHE A 88 -2.17 -11.51 -9.28
C PHE A 88 -0.92 -12.29 -9.71
N GLY A 89 -0.92 -12.82 -10.93
CA GLY A 89 0.24 -13.48 -11.52
C GLY A 89 0.62 -14.83 -10.92
N GLY A 90 -0.25 -15.43 -10.07
CA GLY A 90 -0.02 -16.75 -9.48
C GLY A 90 0.69 -16.75 -8.14
N VAL A 91 1.48 -15.74 -7.82
CA VAL A 91 2.23 -15.59 -6.54
C VAL A 91 3.00 -16.86 -6.19
N ARG A 92 4.09 -17.13 -6.90
CA ARG A 92 4.92 -18.33 -6.73
C ARG A 92 6.36 -17.95 -6.45
N TYR A 93 7.09 -18.92 -5.92
CA TYR A 93 8.52 -18.78 -5.67
C TYR A 93 9.28 -18.38 -6.94
N GLY A 94 10.09 -17.33 -6.85
CA GLY A 94 10.93 -16.83 -7.93
C GLY A 94 10.20 -16.10 -9.07
N GLU A 95 8.87 -15.94 -9.00
CA GLU A 95 8.11 -15.14 -9.95
C GLU A 95 8.28 -13.64 -9.69
N ARG A 96 8.02 -12.84 -10.74
CA ARG A 96 8.02 -11.39 -10.61
C ARG A 96 6.96 -10.94 -9.61
N PRO A 97 7.23 -9.91 -8.81
CA PRO A 97 6.24 -9.38 -7.89
C PRO A 97 5.05 -8.82 -8.64
N SER A 98 3.86 -9.04 -8.10
CA SER A 98 2.64 -8.37 -8.54
C SER A 98 2.21 -7.32 -7.52
N PHE A 99 1.41 -6.37 -7.96
CA PHE A 99 0.99 -5.25 -7.14
C PHE A 99 -0.52 -5.09 -7.17
N ALA A 100 -1.05 -4.52 -6.11
CA ALA A 100 -2.47 -4.20 -5.99
C ALA A 100 -2.67 -2.82 -5.38
N LEU A 101 -3.72 -2.14 -5.83
CA LEU A 101 -4.29 -1.00 -5.13
C LEU A 101 -5.32 -1.52 -4.12
N VAL A 102 -5.11 -1.22 -2.85
CA VAL A 102 -6.02 -1.54 -1.75
C VAL A 102 -6.66 -0.25 -1.25
N GLU A 103 -7.99 -0.24 -1.17
CA GLU A 103 -8.76 0.91 -0.74
C GLU A 103 -9.70 0.51 0.40
N ALA A 104 -9.74 1.29 1.46
CA ALA A 104 -10.68 1.16 2.57
C ALA A 104 -10.78 2.47 3.35
N ALA A 105 -11.95 2.79 3.88
CA ALA A 105 -12.17 3.97 4.74
C ALA A 105 -11.60 5.28 4.17
N GLY A 106 -11.72 5.50 2.85
CA GLY A 106 -11.22 6.68 2.16
C GLY A 106 -9.69 6.75 1.98
N LYS A 107 -8.95 5.75 2.42
CA LYS A 107 -7.50 5.63 2.27
C LYS A 107 -7.14 4.65 1.16
N LYS A 108 -5.99 4.86 0.52
CA LYS A 108 -5.47 4.03 -0.57
C LYS A 108 -4.01 3.69 -0.32
N VAL A 109 -3.62 2.48 -0.70
CA VAL A 109 -2.23 2.04 -0.60
C VAL A 109 -1.90 1.06 -1.74
N ILE A 110 -0.73 1.20 -2.33
CA ILE A 110 -0.17 0.18 -3.21
C ILE A 110 0.57 -0.83 -2.36
N VAL A 111 0.26 -2.11 -2.56
CA VAL A 111 0.93 -3.22 -1.88
C VAL A 111 1.56 -4.17 -2.87
N LYS A 112 2.68 -4.77 -2.47
CA LYS A 112 3.23 -5.94 -3.14
C LYS A 112 2.45 -7.17 -2.71
N ILE A 113 1.96 -7.96 -3.67
CA ILE A 113 1.35 -9.26 -3.40
C ILE A 113 2.45 -10.32 -3.49
N ASN A 114 2.89 -10.80 -2.35
CA ASN A 114 4.00 -11.75 -2.25
C ASN A 114 3.65 -13.03 -1.48
N ASP A 115 2.41 -13.14 -0.99
CA ASP A 115 1.99 -14.31 -0.25
C ASP A 115 0.55 -14.74 -0.61
N VAL A 116 0.13 -15.90 -0.12
CA VAL A 116 -1.17 -16.52 -0.36
C VAL A 116 -1.87 -16.77 0.97
N GLY A 117 -3.02 -16.19 1.11
CA GLY A 117 -3.93 -16.18 2.27
C GLY A 117 -4.93 -15.03 2.09
N PRO A 118 -5.95 -14.88 2.89
CA PRO A 118 -6.40 -15.74 4.00
C PRO A 118 -7.14 -17.00 3.55
N LEU A 119 -7.22 -17.96 4.47
CA LEU A 119 -8.05 -19.18 4.28
C LEU A 119 -9.48 -18.96 4.77
N THR A 120 -9.70 -18.00 5.64
CA THR A 120 -11.01 -17.70 6.23
C THR A 120 -12.03 -17.22 5.19
N PRO A 121 -13.25 -17.78 5.14
CA PRO A 121 -14.32 -17.28 4.27
C PRO A 121 -14.63 -15.80 4.48
N GLY A 122 -14.97 -15.09 3.39
CA GLY A 122 -15.29 -13.65 3.42
C GLY A 122 -14.07 -12.72 3.43
N ARG A 123 -12.91 -13.19 3.84
CA ARG A 123 -11.65 -12.43 3.73
C ARG A 123 -11.04 -12.65 2.35
N ILE A 124 -10.54 -11.59 1.74
CA ILE A 124 -9.96 -11.61 0.39
C ILE A 124 -8.45 -11.34 0.38
N ILE A 125 -7.95 -10.66 1.41
CA ILE A 125 -6.55 -10.24 1.51
C ILE A 125 -6.12 -10.20 2.99
N ASP A 126 -4.89 -10.62 3.26
CA ASP A 126 -4.24 -10.45 4.56
C ASP A 126 -3.11 -9.43 4.41
N LEU A 127 -3.27 -8.32 5.12
CA LEU A 127 -2.32 -7.22 5.10
C LEU A 127 -1.20 -7.51 6.11
N ASN A 128 0.07 -7.28 5.74
CA ASN A 128 1.11 -7.27 6.74
C ASN A 128 0.92 -6.10 7.72
N GLU A 129 1.66 -6.08 8.83
CA GLU A 129 1.40 -5.12 9.90
C GLU A 129 1.51 -3.65 9.45
N ARG A 130 2.52 -3.30 8.65
CA ARG A 130 2.68 -1.94 8.14
C ARG A 130 1.48 -1.51 7.30
N THR A 131 1.02 -2.37 6.42
CA THR A 131 -0.12 -2.11 5.55
C THR A 131 -1.39 -1.97 6.37
N MET A 132 -1.61 -2.88 7.34
CA MET A 132 -2.78 -2.80 8.22
C MET A 132 -2.79 -1.52 9.05
N ARG A 133 -1.64 -1.06 9.58
CA ARG A 133 -1.53 0.18 10.34
C ARG A 133 -1.89 1.44 9.54
N HIS A 134 -1.85 1.39 8.23
CA HIS A 134 -2.33 2.50 7.40
C HIS A 134 -3.83 2.71 7.56
N PHE A 135 -4.59 1.64 7.69
CA PHE A 135 -6.05 1.66 7.88
C PHE A 135 -6.43 1.69 9.35
N ASP A 136 -5.83 0.85 10.16
CA ASP A 136 -6.00 0.72 11.62
C ASP A 136 -4.66 0.89 12.34
N PRO A 137 -4.28 2.12 12.76
CA PRO A 137 -3.01 2.37 13.43
C PRO A 137 -2.78 1.56 14.70
N SER A 138 -3.86 1.18 15.39
CA SER A 138 -3.81 0.43 16.65
C SER A 138 -3.65 -1.07 16.46
N LEU A 139 -3.97 -1.61 15.28
CA LEU A 139 -4.12 -3.05 14.98
C LEU A 139 -5.17 -3.77 15.85
N GLN A 140 -6.10 -3.04 16.45
CA GLN A 140 -7.10 -3.62 17.35
C GLN A 140 -8.32 -4.17 16.62
N LEU A 141 -8.63 -3.65 15.45
CA LEU A 141 -9.76 -4.12 14.65
C LEU A 141 -9.55 -5.56 14.16
N GLY A 142 -8.31 -5.93 13.84
CA GLY A 142 -7.96 -7.26 13.36
C GLY A 142 -8.54 -7.60 11.97
N VAL A 143 -9.73 -7.07 11.66
CA VAL A 143 -10.44 -7.24 10.38
C VAL A 143 -11.03 -5.90 9.95
N ILE A 144 -10.87 -5.56 8.68
CA ILE A 144 -11.47 -4.38 8.03
C ILE A 144 -12.45 -4.86 6.97
N TYR A 145 -13.66 -4.32 6.99
CA TYR A 145 -14.72 -4.64 6.03
C TYR A 145 -14.80 -3.59 4.91
N GLY A 146 -15.44 -3.95 3.79
CA GLY A 146 -15.61 -3.04 2.66
C GLY A 146 -14.30 -2.67 1.96
N VAL A 147 -13.33 -3.56 2.02
CA VAL A 147 -12.04 -3.37 1.34
C VAL A 147 -12.19 -3.67 -0.14
N THR A 148 -11.69 -2.78 -0.97
CA THR A 148 -11.58 -2.96 -2.41
C THR A 148 -10.14 -3.24 -2.79
N VAL A 149 -9.91 -4.29 -3.58
CA VAL A 149 -8.58 -4.67 -4.09
C VAL A 149 -8.64 -4.71 -5.62
N ARG A 150 -7.71 -4.01 -6.28
CA ARG A 150 -7.55 -4.01 -7.74
C ARG A 150 -6.15 -4.42 -8.13
N PRO A 151 -5.97 -5.41 -9.01
CA PRO A 151 -4.66 -5.70 -9.59
C PRO A 151 -4.10 -4.48 -10.33
N LEU A 152 -2.81 -4.24 -10.22
CA LEU A 152 -2.10 -3.22 -10.99
C LEU A 152 -1.31 -3.89 -12.11
N ALA A 153 -1.43 -3.35 -13.31
CA ALA A 153 -0.67 -3.83 -14.47
C ALA A 153 0.81 -3.44 -14.34
N GLY A 154 1.71 -4.37 -14.68
CA GLY A 154 3.17 -4.15 -14.62
C GLY A 154 3.79 -4.45 -13.26
N ASP A 155 5.13 -4.36 -13.22
CA ASP A 155 5.97 -4.76 -12.10
C ASP A 155 6.85 -3.62 -11.53
N TYR A 156 6.51 -2.38 -11.86
CA TYR A 156 7.31 -1.18 -11.56
C TYR A 156 6.72 -0.27 -10.47
N TRP A 157 5.72 -0.73 -9.75
CA TRP A 157 5.03 0.07 -8.74
C TRP A 157 5.86 0.20 -7.45
N ILE A 158 5.80 1.38 -6.86
CA ILE A 158 6.40 1.64 -5.54
C ILE A 158 5.33 1.43 -4.48
N PRO A 159 5.45 0.41 -3.63
CA PRO A 159 4.49 0.18 -2.55
C PRO A 159 4.48 1.32 -1.53
N GLY A 160 3.28 1.72 -1.12
CA GLY A 160 3.06 2.80 -0.15
C GLY A 160 1.73 3.51 -0.32
N PRO A 161 1.41 4.46 0.56
CA PRO A 161 0.20 5.26 0.48
C PRO A 161 0.10 6.04 -0.83
N VAL A 162 -1.12 6.15 -1.36
CA VAL A 162 -1.47 6.96 -2.52
C VAL A 162 -2.28 8.15 -2.01
N GLY A 163 -1.72 9.34 -2.17
CA GLY A 163 -2.35 10.60 -1.78
C GLY A 163 -3.26 11.16 -2.87
#